data_467bb2e18b45a7cf38267d84bfe11776
#
_entry.id   467bb2e18b45a7cf38267d84bfe11776
#
_cell.length_a   1.000
_cell.length_b   1.000
_cell.length_c   1.000
_cell.angle_alpha   90.00
_cell.angle_beta   90.00
_cell.angle_gamma   90.00
#
_symmetry.space_group_name_H-M   'P 1'
#
loop_
_entity.id
_entity.type
_entity.pdbx_description
1 polymer ?
#
loop_
_entity_poly.entity_id
_entity_poly.type
_entity_poly.pdbx_seq_one_letter_code
_entity_poly.pdbx_strand_id
1 'polypeptide(L)'
;MKDLGAYSIDIQLLVTLKMVIAAILGAIIGWERDRAGKSAGTRTMALVGTSSALVIAIGEVLNRGSEFGDPTRALHAVVTGIGFLGAGLIFTIERSREIQGVTTAATVFSTACMGIAVGLGFYITAGAFSLTIIIVLRSTHILEKAHNMRTSSKSSPAS
;
A
#
# COMPACT_ATOMS: atom_id res chain seq x y z
N MET A 1 -11.10 21.78 -27.22
CA MET A 1 -11.17 20.36 -26.82
C MET A 1 -10.12 19.67 -27.67
N LYS A 2 -8.88 19.51 -27.16
CA LYS A 2 -7.84 18.74 -27.82
C LYS A 2 -8.29 17.28 -27.84
N ASP A 3 -8.14 16.65 -29.00
CA ASP A 3 -8.60 15.31 -29.31
C ASP A 3 -8.18 14.30 -28.20
N LEU A 4 -9.14 13.88 -27.39
CA LEU A 4 -9.00 12.80 -26.40
C LEU A 4 -8.69 11.44 -27.06
N GLY A 5 -8.62 11.39 -28.40
CA GLY A 5 -8.40 10.18 -29.18
C GLY A 5 -6.94 9.86 -29.53
N ALA A 6 -5.98 10.71 -29.16
CA ALA A 6 -4.59 10.58 -29.64
C ALA A 6 -3.53 10.56 -28.54
N TYR A 7 -3.79 9.91 -27.41
CA TYR A 7 -2.65 9.57 -26.56
C TYR A 7 -1.80 8.52 -27.27
N SER A 8 -0.53 8.88 -27.55
CA SER A 8 0.40 8.01 -28.26
C SER A 8 0.51 6.65 -27.56
N ILE A 9 0.75 5.60 -28.33
CA ILE A 9 0.98 4.24 -27.79
C ILE A 9 2.08 4.25 -26.71
N ASP A 10 3.09 5.10 -26.87
CA ASP A 10 4.19 5.25 -25.91
C ASP A 10 3.69 5.68 -24.51
N ILE A 11 2.74 6.62 -24.43
CA ILE A 11 2.14 7.05 -23.16
C ILE A 11 1.35 5.91 -22.53
N GLN A 12 0.58 5.16 -23.32
CA GLN A 12 -0.19 4.02 -22.83
C GLN A 12 0.73 2.90 -22.31
N LEU A 13 1.82 2.63 -23.02
CA LEU A 13 2.83 1.66 -22.59
C LEU A 13 3.51 2.09 -21.30
N LEU A 14 3.85 3.37 -21.16
CA LEU A 14 4.45 3.91 -19.93
C LEU A 14 3.51 3.77 -18.73
N VAL A 15 2.22 4.12 -18.90
CA VAL A 15 1.21 3.97 -17.84
C VAL A 15 1.06 2.50 -17.47
N THR A 16 0.99 1.59 -18.46
CA THR A 16 0.89 0.15 -18.24
C THR A 16 2.11 -0.38 -17.47
N LEU A 17 3.31 0.05 -17.82
CA LEU A 17 4.53 -0.33 -17.10
C LEU A 17 4.49 0.12 -15.64
N LYS A 18 4.06 1.36 -15.37
CA LYS A 18 3.86 1.86 -13.99
C LYS A 18 2.89 0.97 -13.20
N MET A 19 1.77 0.58 -13.83
CA MET A 19 0.80 -0.33 -13.20
C MET A 19 1.42 -1.69 -12.84
N VAL A 20 2.19 -2.28 -13.75
CA VAL A 20 2.86 -3.57 -13.52
C VAL A 20 3.87 -3.49 -12.38
N ILE A 21 4.69 -2.42 -12.35
CA ILE A 21 5.64 -2.19 -11.25
C ILE A 21 4.91 -2.07 -9.91
N ALA A 22 3.84 -1.29 -9.85
CA ALA A 22 3.05 -1.11 -8.64
C ALA A 22 2.37 -2.41 -8.20
N ALA A 23 1.88 -3.23 -9.16
CA ALA A 23 1.32 -4.55 -8.89
C ALA A 23 2.35 -5.48 -8.22
N ILE A 24 3.57 -5.54 -8.76
CA ILE A 24 4.65 -6.38 -8.24
C ILE A 24 5.03 -5.93 -6.81
N LEU A 25 5.28 -4.64 -6.60
CA LEU A 25 5.63 -4.13 -5.28
C LEU A 25 4.50 -4.35 -4.26
N GLY A 26 3.25 -4.11 -4.65
CA GLY A 26 2.07 -4.39 -3.82
C GLY A 26 1.93 -5.88 -3.51
N ALA A 27 2.15 -6.76 -4.49
CA ALA A 27 2.11 -8.21 -4.30
C ALA A 27 3.19 -8.67 -3.30
N ILE A 28 4.39 -8.11 -3.35
CA ILE A 28 5.49 -8.42 -2.41
C ILE A 28 5.10 -8.04 -0.98
N ILE A 29 4.51 -6.84 -0.77
CA ILE A 29 4.00 -6.42 0.54
C ILE A 29 2.88 -7.35 1.00
N GLY A 30 1.93 -7.66 0.11
CA GLY A 30 0.79 -8.52 0.42
C GLY A 30 1.18 -9.96 0.72
N TRP A 31 2.22 -10.48 0.09
CA TRP A 31 2.73 -11.82 0.37
C TRP A 31 3.24 -11.97 1.81
N GLU A 32 3.90 -10.94 2.33
CA GLU A 32 4.25 -10.89 3.76
C GLU A 32 2.98 -10.96 4.63
N ARG A 33 1.92 -10.24 4.24
CA ARG A 33 0.63 -10.22 4.96
C ARG A 33 -0.08 -11.58 4.93
N ASP A 34 -0.09 -12.27 3.79
CA ASP A 34 -0.62 -13.63 3.67
C ASP A 34 0.12 -14.60 4.59
N ARG A 35 1.47 -14.52 4.64
CA ARG A 35 2.28 -15.33 5.55
C ARG A 35 2.01 -15.05 7.03
N ALA A 36 1.67 -13.82 7.36
CA ALA A 36 1.29 -13.42 8.71
C ALA A 36 -0.19 -13.72 9.06
N GLY A 37 -0.95 -14.36 8.16
CA GLY A 37 -2.37 -14.70 8.36
C GLY A 37 -3.29 -13.49 8.48
N LYS A 38 -2.97 -12.37 7.80
CA LYS A 38 -3.77 -11.13 7.85
C LYS A 38 -4.78 -11.08 6.70
N SER A 39 -5.89 -10.37 6.90
CA SER A 39 -7.05 -10.34 5.99
C SER A 39 -6.77 -9.70 4.63
N ALA A 40 -5.90 -8.68 4.54
CA ALA A 40 -5.53 -8.03 3.29
C ALA A 40 -4.15 -8.54 2.82
N GLY A 41 -4.16 -9.50 1.91
CA GLY A 41 -2.98 -10.20 1.41
C GLY A 41 -2.54 -9.74 0.01
N THR A 42 -1.85 -10.63 -0.71
CA THR A 42 -1.19 -10.40 -2.00
C THR A 42 -2.12 -9.75 -3.03
N ARG A 43 -3.33 -10.29 -3.21
CA ARG A 43 -4.29 -9.77 -4.20
C ARG A 43 -4.74 -8.34 -3.86
N THR A 44 -5.09 -8.11 -2.61
CA THR A 44 -5.57 -6.80 -2.14
C THR A 44 -4.48 -5.73 -2.29
N MET A 45 -3.27 -6.02 -1.84
CA MET A 45 -2.17 -5.05 -1.90
C MET A 45 -1.73 -4.77 -3.34
N ALA A 46 -1.70 -5.79 -4.22
CA ALA A 46 -1.44 -5.59 -5.64
C ALA A 46 -2.47 -4.67 -6.29
N LEU A 47 -3.78 -4.91 -6.04
CA LEU A 47 -4.85 -4.07 -6.58
C LEU A 47 -4.78 -2.63 -6.06
N VAL A 48 -4.57 -2.43 -4.77
CA VAL A 48 -4.44 -1.09 -4.15
C VAL A 48 -3.28 -0.32 -4.77
N GLY A 49 -2.10 -0.92 -4.87
CA GLY A 49 -0.92 -0.29 -5.47
C GLY A 49 -1.15 0.05 -6.95
N THR A 50 -1.67 -0.90 -7.73
CA THR A 50 -1.94 -0.73 -9.16
C THR A 50 -2.96 0.36 -9.43
N SER A 51 -4.08 0.36 -8.70
CA SER A 51 -5.15 1.36 -8.88
C SER A 51 -4.67 2.75 -8.52
N SER A 52 -3.90 2.89 -7.44
CA SER A 52 -3.30 4.17 -7.05
C SER A 52 -2.33 4.68 -8.12
N ALA A 53 -1.45 3.82 -8.64
CA ALA A 53 -0.51 4.18 -9.70
C ALA A 53 -1.22 4.59 -11.00
N LEU A 54 -2.29 3.88 -11.38
CA LEU A 54 -3.09 4.19 -12.55
C LEU A 54 -3.73 5.58 -12.45
N VAL A 55 -4.44 5.86 -11.34
CA VAL A 55 -5.13 7.14 -11.15
C VAL A 55 -4.14 8.30 -11.20
N ILE A 56 -2.99 8.16 -10.54
CA ILE A 56 -1.94 9.19 -10.55
C ILE A 56 -1.32 9.36 -11.93
N ALA A 57 -0.98 8.27 -12.62
CA ALA A 57 -0.37 8.34 -13.94
C ALA A 57 -1.30 8.97 -14.98
N ILE A 58 -2.60 8.64 -14.96
CA ILE A 58 -3.60 9.28 -15.81
C ILE A 58 -3.77 10.76 -15.41
N GLY A 59 -3.84 11.07 -14.11
CA GLY A 59 -3.94 12.45 -13.63
C GLY A 59 -2.77 13.31 -14.12
N GLU A 60 -1.54 12.77 -14.08
CA GLU A 60 -0.35 13.42 -14.62
C GLU A 60 -0.46 13.69 -16.13
N VAL A 61 -0.92 12.69 -16.90
CA VAL A 61 -1.10 12.83 -18.35
C VAL A 61 -2.13 13.92 -18.70
N LEU A 62 -3.27 13.93 -18.00
CA LEU A 62 -4.33 14.92 -18.20
C LEU A 62 -3.88 16.34 -17.86
N ASN A 63 -2.99 16.46 -16.87
CA ASN A 63 -2.51 17.76 -16.38
C ASN A 63 -1.43 18.39 -17.28
N ARG A 64 -0.69 17.59 -18.07
CA ARG A 64 0.40 18.07 -18.96
C ARG A 64 0.00 19.08 -20.03
N GLY A 65 -1.27 19.34 -20.22
CA GLY A 65 -1.78 20.28 -21.25
C GLY A 65 -2.62 21.42 -20.68
N SER A 66 -2.71 21.58 -19.37
CA SER A 66 -3.58 22.55 -18.70
C SER A 66 -2.75 23.59 -17.97
N GLU A 67 -2.91 24.88 -18.36
CA GLU A 67 -2.29 26.01 -17.63
C GLU A 67 -2.86 26.19 -16.22
N PHE A 68 -4.03 25.62 -15.92
CA PHE A 68 -4.75 25.71 -14.64
C PHE A 68 -4.90 24.34 -13.96
N GLY A 69 -4.14 23.33 -14.42
CA GLY A 69 -4.22 21.98 -13.84
C GLY A 69 -3.59 21.94 -12.46
N ASP A 70 -4.31 21.36 -11.49
CA ASP A 70 -3.78 21.07 -10.16
C ASP A 70 -3.28 19.62 -10.13
N PRO A 71 -1.95 19.38 -10.11
CA PRO A 71 -1.40 18.01 -10.10
C PRO A 71 -1.73 17.25 -8.81
N THR A 72 -2.17 17.94 -7.75
CA THR A 72 -2.45 17.30 -6.47
C THR A 72 -3.87 16.73 -6.37
N ARG A 73 -4.78 17.07 -7.29
CA ARG A 73 -6.18 16.59 -7.25
C ARG A 73 -6.31 15.07 -7.29
N ALA A 74 -5.57 14.41 -8.17
CA ALA A 74 -5.57 12.95 -8.26
C ALA A 74 -5.02 12.30 -6.97
N LEU A 75 -3.98 12.91 -6.37
CA LEU A 75 -3.40 12.47 -5.12
C LEU A 75 -4.41 12.57 -3.97
N HIS A 76 -5.09 13.70 -3.82
CA HIS A 76 -6.14 13.88 -2.80
C HIS A 76 -7.28 12.87 -2.98
N ALA A 77 -7.70 12.60 -4.22
CA ALA A 77 -8.76 11.64 -4.50
C ALA A 77 -8.36 10.22 -4.05
N VAL A 78 -7.13 9.77 -4.36
CA VAL A 78 -6.62 8.46 -3.92
C VAL A 78 -6.55 8.39 -2.40
N VAL A 79 -5.94 9.38 -1.74
CA VAL A 79 -5.77 9.40 -0.28
C VAL A 79 -7.13 9.37 0.43
N THR A 80 -8.11 10.13 -0.05
CA THR A 80 -9.47 10.14 0.50
C THR A 80 -10.15 8.78 0.33
N GLY A 81 -10.07 8.18 -0.87
CA GLY A 81 -10.68 6.87 -1.15
C GLY A 81 -10.06 5.76 -0.30
N ILE A 82 -8.75 5.77 -0.13
CA ILE A 82 -8.06 4.80 0.73
C ILE A 82 -8.37 5.02 2.21
N GLY A 83 -8.59 6.26 2.65
CA GLY A 83 -9.07 6.56 4.00
C GLY A 83 -10.41 5.87 4.31
N PHE A 84 -11.33 5.87 3.34
CA PHE A 84 -12.60 5.15 3.45
C PHE A 84 -12.41 3.62 3.55
N LEU A 85 -11.59 3.02 2.68
CA LEU A 85 -11.26 1.60 2.76
C LEU A 85 -10.56 1.25 4.08
N GLY A 86 -9.64 2.10 4.54
CA GLY A 86 -8.95 1.93 5.81
C GLY A 86 -9.90 1.93 7.00
N ALA A 87 -10.87 2.83 7.03
CA ALA A 87 -11.90 2.86 8.06
C ALA A 87 -12.74 1.58 8.07
N GLY A 88 -13.07 1.05 6.89
CA GLY A 88 -13.81 -0.22 6.76
C GLY A 88 -13.04 -1.46 7.22
N LEU A 89 -11.71 -1.39 7.33
CA LEU A 89 -10.88 -2.50 7.80
C LEU A 89 -10.70 -2.53 9.32
N ILE A 90 -11.06 -1.45 10.02
CA ILE A 90 -10.95 -1.34 11.48
C ILE A 90 -12.30 -1.68 12.09
N PHE A 91 -12.35 -2.69 12.94
CA PHE A 91 -13.57 -3.13 13.61
C PHE A 91 -13.30 -3.55 15.06
N THR A 92 -14.33 -3.47 15.87
CA THR A 92 -14.30 -3.89 17.28
C THR A 92 -14.98 -5.24 17.43
N ILE A 93 -14.33 -6.17 18.13
CA ILE A 93 -14.95 -7.45 18.48
C ILE A 93 -15.81 -7.21 19.75
N GLU A 94 -17.14 -7.35 19.63
CA GLU A 94 -18.10 -7.07 20.71
C GLU A 94 -17.80 -7.82 22.02
N ARG A 95 -17.34 -9.07 21.92
CA ARG A 95 -17.06 -9.93 23.09
C ARG A 95 -15.82 -9.54 23.88
N SER A 96 -14.75 -9.08 23.22
CA SER A 96 -13.47 -8.75 23.87
C SER A 96 -13.19 -7.26 24.00
N ARG A 97 -14.00 -6.40 23.32
CA ARG A 97 -13.75 -4.97 23.14
C ARG A 97 -12.38 -4.66 22.50
N GLU A 98 -11.79 -5.62 21.81
CA GLU A 98 -10.52 -5.43 21.11
C GLU A 98 -10.73 -4.79 19.76
N ILE A 99 -9.92 -3.77 19.45
CA ILE A 99 -9.89 -3.13 18.16
C ILE A 99 -8.95 -3.92 17.26
N GLN A 100 -9.47 -4.44 16.13
CA GLN A 100 -8.69 -5.16 15.14
C GLN A 100 -8.61 -4.42 13.80
N GLY A 101 -7.66 -4.81 12.94
CA GLY A 101 -7.52 -4.28 11.59
C GLY A 101 -6.66 -3.02 11.45
N VAL A 102 -6.25 -2.37 12.55
CA VAL A 102 -5.49 -1.12 12.52
C VAL A 102 -4.19 -1.24 11.68
N THR A 103 -3.39 -2.29 11.94
CA THR A 103 -2.15 -2.52 11.16
C THR A 103 -2.46 -2.84 9.70
N THR A 104 -3.55 -3.57 9.42
CA THR A 104 -3.98 -3.87 8.06
C THR A 104 -4.39 -2.60 7.31
N ALA A 105 -5.17 -1.72 7.94
CA ALA A 105 -5.56 -0.42 7.40
C ALA A 105 -4.33 0.46 7.10
N ALA A 106 -3.38 0.53 8.05
CA ALA A 106 -2.12 1.25 7.85
C ALA A 106 -1.30 0.67 6.69
N THR A 107 -1.26 -0.66 6.53
CA THR A 107 -0.55 -1.30 5.41
C THR A 107 -1.21 -1.01 4.07
N VAL A 108 -2.54 -1.03 3.99
CA VAL A 108 -3.30 -0.66 2.77
C VAL A 108 -3.01 0.78 2.39
N PHE A 109 -3.05 1.72 3.35
CA PHE A 109 -2.72 3.12 3.13
C PHE A 109 -1.27 3.29 2.62
N SER A 110 -0.30 2.64 3.26
CA SER A 110 1.10 2.67 2.85
C SER A 110 1.32 2.09 1.45
N THR A 111 0.60 1.02 1.11
CA THR A 111 0.65 0.42 -0.24
C THR A 111 0.08 1.38 -1.30
N ALA A 112 -0.96 2.13 -0.98
CA ALA A 112 -1.47 3.17 -1.87
C ALA A 112 -0.46 4.30 -2.07
N CYS A 113 0.21 4.75 -0.99
CA CYS A 113 1.29 5.74 -1.08
C CYS A 113 2.46 5.26 -1.95
N MET A 114 2.83 3.98 -1.86
CA MET A 114 3.80 3.34 -2.75
C MET A 114 3.31 3.40 -4.21
N GLY A 115 2.05 3.07 -4.47
CA GLY A 115 1.43 3.17 -5.80
C GLY A 115 1.44 4.60 -6.34
N ILE A 116 1.16 5.60 -5.51
CA ILE A 116 1.27 7.03 -5.85
C ILE A 116 2.70 7.36 -6.31
N ALA A 117 3.72 6.93 -5.56
CA ALA A 117 5.11 7.17 -5.91
C ALA A 117 5.47 6.55 -7.27
N VAL A 118 5.04 5.31 -7.55
CA VAL A 118 5.22 4.67 -8.86
C VAL A 118 4.49 5.45 -9.96
N GLY A 119 3.25 5.88 -9.71
CA GLY A 119 2.46 6.68 -10.65
C GLY A 119 3.16 7.99 -11.05
N LEU A 120 3.82 8.65 -10.12
CA LEU A 120 4.64 9.84 -10.33
C LEU A 120 6.02 9.54 -10.96
N GLY A 121 6.44 8.27 -11.06
CA GLY A 121 7.75 7.87 -11.58
C GLY A 121 8.87 7.81 -10.55
N PHE A 122 8.59 7.93 -9.24
CA PHE A 122 9.56 7.81 -8.15
C PHE A 122 9.86 6.34 -7.81
N TYR A 123 10.40 5.58 -8.75
CA TYR A 123 10.58 4.12 -8.63
C TYR A 123 11.53 3.72 -7.50
N ILE A 124 12.65 4.44 -7.33
CA ILE A 124 13.62 4.19 -6.26
C ILE A 124 12.97 4.41 -4.90
N THR A 125 12.25 5.51 -4.75
CA THR A 125 11.51 5.85 -3.51
C THR A 125 10.44 4.80 -3.22
N ALA A 126 9.68 4.36 -4.23
CA ALA A 126 8.66 3.33 -4.09
C ALA A 126 9.27 1.99 -3.63
N GLY A 127 10.40 1.59 -4.20
CA GLY A 127 11.13 0.39 -3.80
C GLY A 127 11.67 0.46 -2.37
N ALA A 128 12.31 1.57 -2.00
CA ALA A 128 12.80 1.82 -0.65
C ALA A 128 11.66 1.84 0.37
N PHE A 129 10.54 2.47 0.03
CA PHE A 129 9.36 2.52 0.89
C PHE A 129 8.73 1.13 1.07
N SER A 130 8.64 0.33 0.00
CA SER A 130 8.16 -1.06 0.08
C SER A 130 9.03 -1.90 1.02
N LEU A 131 10.35 -1.76 0.93
CA LEU A 131 11.28 -2.42 1.84
C LEU A 131 11.05 -1.97 3.29
N THR A 132 10.89 -0.68 3.52
CA THR A 132 10.60 -0.12 4.85
C THR A 132 9.31 -0.70 5.42
N ILE A 133 8.23 -0.80 4.63
CA ILE A 133 6.97 -1.42 5.05
C ILE A 133 7.21 -2.86 5.52
N ILE A 134 7.94 -3.66 4.74
CA ILE A 134 8.23 -5.06 5.07
C ILE A 134 9.05 -5.18 6.36
N ILE A 135 10.06 -4.32 6.54
CA ILE A 135 10.88 -4.30 7.75
C ILE A 135 10.00 -3.99 8.99
N VAL A 136 9.15 -2.97 8.89
CA VAL A 136 8.23 -2.58 9.99
C VAL A 136 7.26 -3.72 10.31
N LEU A 137 6.67 -4.36 9.30
CA LEU A 137 5.74 -5.46 9.51
C LEU A 137 6.39 -6.69 10.15
N ARG A 138 7.66 -6.98 9.84
CA ARG A 138 8.41 -8.11 10.43
C ARG A 138 8.97 -7.81 11.80
N SER A 139 9.23 -6.56 12.15
CA SER A 139 9.83 -6.18 13.43
C SER A 139 8.96 -6.61 14.63
N THR A 140 7.64 -6.59 14.50
CA THR A 140 6.70 -7.01 15.54
C THR A 140 6.81 -8.51 15.87
N HIS A 141 6.99 -9.38 14.87
CA HIS A 141 7.17 -10.81 15.07
C HIS A 141 8.46 -11.16 15.83
N ILE A 142 9.52 -10.38 15.62
CA ILE A 142 10.80 -10.59 16.30
C ILE A 142 10.67 -10.20 17.79
N LEU A 143 9.97 -9.13 18.09
CA LEU A 143 9.75 -8.64 19.46
C LEU A 143 8.84 -9.59 20.27
N GLU A 144 7.76 -10.11 19.70
CA GLU A 144 6.90 -11.11 20.35
C GLU A 144 7.65 -12.40 20.64
N LYS A 145 8.44 -12.89 19.69
CA LYS A 145 9.26 -14.11 19.89
C LYS A 145 10.31 -13.91 21.01
N ALA A 146 10.93 -12.74 21.08
CA ALA A 146 11.89 -12.40 22.12
C ALA A 146 11.23 -12.25 23.50
N HIS A 147 10.01 -11.72 23.55
CA HIS A 147 9.25 -11.59 24.80
C HIS A 147 8.83 -12.97 25.34
N ASN A 148 8.30 -13.85 24.49
CA ASN A 148 7.87 -15.20 24.87
C ASN A 148 9.05 -16.08 25.32
N MET A 149 10.24 -15.93 24.74
CA MET A 149 11.43 -16.64 25.22
C MET A 149 11.87 -16.16 26.61
N ARG A 150 11.72 -14.88 26.94
CA ARG A 150 12.04 -14.33 28.26
C ARG A 150 11.06 -14.77 29.35
N THR A 151 9.78 -14.91 29.04
CA THR A 151 8.76 -15.37 29.99
C THR A 151 8.86 -16.87 30.26
N SER A 152 9.16 -17.68 29.23
CA SER A 152 9.37 -19.13 29.37
C SER A 152 10.61 -19.45 30.21
N SER A 153 11.67 -18.64 30.14
CA SER A 153 12.89 -18.83 30.98
C SER A 153 12.68 -18.48 32.46
N LYS A 154 11.63 -17.70 32.79
CA LYS A 154 11.31 -17.35 34.18
C LYS A 154 10.37 -18.31 34.89
N SER A 155 9.72 -19.23 34.16
CA SER A 155 8.73 -20.18 34.67
C SER A 155 9.28 -21.59 34.96
N SER A 156 10.60 -21.83 34.85
CA SER A 156 11.22 -23.08 35.30
C SER A 156 11.50 -22.99 36.78
N PRO A 157 10.74 -23.66 37.66
CA PRO A 157 11.08 -23.74 39.08
C PRO A 157 12.32 -24.63 39.22
N ALA A 158 13.31 -24.11 39.95
CA ALA A 158 14.42 -24.91 40.43
C ALA A 158 13.86 -26.00 41.33
N SER A 159 13.93 -27.23 40.88
CA SER A 159 13.75 -28.44 41.70
C SER A 159 15.05 -28.82 42.38
#